data_504e8bd3357783d5d574d915cd169a35
#
_entry.id   504e8bd3357783d5d574d915cd169a35
#
_cell.length_a   1.000
_cell.length_b   1.000
_cell.length_c   1.000
_cell.angle_alpha   90.00
_cell.angle_beta   90.00
_cell.angle_gamma   90.00
#
_symmetry.space_group_name_H-M   'P 1'
#
loop_
_entity.id
_entity.type
_entity.pdbx_description
1 polymer ?
#
loop_
_entity_poly.entity_id
_entity_poly.type
_entity_poly.pdbx_seq_one_letter_code
_entity_poly.pdbx_strand_id
1 'polypeptide(L)'
;YPRTYTEKFHVEWDAACATGRLSLTGLFNMIQITAGNHANICRFGFYDMMAAGQAWVLNRMKVHFTSMPGCNQEVQVTTWIHSSNGVISERNMIVEHNGEAFAQVSTIWACINYEKRTPEHIVVDYPDYLVLSGKNIDIAKAARVRVPETTELLRKYRVAFSDIDAMGHVNNIKYTQWILDSIPYEMALGITRGEVDDNIQAELHQGARVLIEH
;
A
#
# COMPACT_ATOMS: atom_id res chain seq x y z
N TYR A 1 16.35 2.26 -16.80
CA TYR A 1 15.45 2.52 -15.66
C TYR A 1 16.15 2.16 -14.35
N PRO A 2 15.89 2.89 -13.24
CA PRO A 2 16.49 2.58 -11.95
C PRO A 2 15.91 1.28 -11.37
N ARG A 3 16.78 0.43 -10.82
CA ARG A 3 16.37 -0.82 -10.15
C ARG A 3 15.83 -0.59 -8.75
N THR A 4 16.25 0.52 -8.12
CA THR A 4 15.75 1.01 -6.83
C THR A 4 15.34 2.47 -6.98
N TYR A 5 14.36 2.89 -6.20
CA TYR A 5 13.92 4.27 -6.16
C TYR A 5 13.70 4.70 -4.71
N THR A 6 14.16 5.89 -4.38
CA THR A 6 13.98 6.48 -3.04
C THR A 6 13.22 7.78 -3.16
N GLU A 7 12.14 7.89 -2.42
CA GLU A 7 11.35 9.12 -2.25
C GLU A 7 11.59 9.68 -0.86
N LYS A 8 11.65 11.02 -0.75
CA LYS A 8 11.76 11.73 0.51
C LYS A 8 10.46 12.45 0.82
N PHE A 9 10.00 12.31 2.04
CA PHE A 9 8.81 12.95 2.56
C PHE A 9 9.13 13.71 3.84
N HIS A 10 8.30 14.68 4.17
CA HIS A 10 8.18 15.21 5.52
C HIS A 10 6.86 14.72 6.11
N VAL A 11 6.84 14.48 7.40
CA VAL A 11 5.59 14.14 8.12
C VAL A 11 4.80 15.45 8.27
N GLU A 12 3.95 15.74 7.28
CA GLU A 12 3.05 16.90 7.30
C GLU A 12 1.87 16.66 8.26
N TRP A 13 1.13 17.72 8.57
CA TRP A 13 0.03 17.66 9.55
C TRP A 13 -1.08 16.68 9.16
N ASP A 14 -1.37 16.56 7.87
CA ASP A 14 -2.38 15.62 7.33
C ASP A 14 -1.91 14.17 7.31
N ALA A 15 -0.60 13.94 7.34
CA ALA A 15 0.00 12.61 7.48
C ALA A 15 0.16 12.18 8.95
N ALA A 16 -0.06 13.09 9.91
CA ALA A 16 0.11 12.81 11.33
C ALA A 16 -1.21 12.43 12.02
N CYS A 17 -1.13 11.68 13.11
CA CYS A 17 -2.23 11.44 14.02
C CYS A 17 -2.21 12.44 15.19
N ALA A 18 -3.22 12.37 16.07
CA ALA A 18 -3.38 13.29 17.20
C ALA A 18 -2.22 13.29 18.22
N THR A 19 -1.33 12.30 18.16
CA THR A 19 -0.09 12.29 18.98
C THR A 19 1.03 13.12 18.38
N GLY A 20 0.83 13.76 17.22
CA GLY A 20 1.87 14.47 16.48
C GLY A 20 2.90 13.56 15.80
N ARG A 21 2.59 12.28 15.65
CA ARG A 21 3.44 11.29 14.97
C ARG A 21 2.82 10.87 13.64
N LEU A 22 3.66 10.37 12.73
CA LEU A 22 3.20 9.77 11.47
C LEU A 22 2.08 8.76 11.76
N SER A 23 0.96 8.91 11.08
CA SER A 23 -0.16 7.98 11.17
C SER A 23 0.09 6.74 10.29
N LEU A 24 -0.60 5.65 10.59
CA LEU A 24 -0.51 4.45 9.75
C LEU A 24 -1.00 4.72 8.32
N THR A 25 -2.07 5.51 8.16
CA THR A 25 -2.57 5.93 6.85
C THR A 25 -1.59 6.84 6.11
N GLY A 26 -0.89 7.73 6.83
CA GLY A 26 0.18 8.56 6.30
C GLY A 26 1.35 7.71 5.79
N LEU A 27 1.79 6.72 6.56
CA LEU A 27 2.82 5.77 6.15
C LEU A 27 2.41 5.01 4.88
N PHE A 28 1.19 4.50 4.83
CA PHE A 28 0.68 3.76 3.67
C PHE A 28 0.59 4.64 2.42
N ASN A 29 0.25 5.93 2.58
CA ASN A 29 0.26 6.90 1.49
C ASN A 29 1.67 7.10 0.92
N MET A 30 2.68 7.28 1.77
CA MET A 30 4.08 7.40 1.34
C MET A 30 4.54 6.14 0.58
N ILE A 31 4.17 4.94 1.06
CA ILE A 31 4.44 3.65 0.41
C ILE A 31 3.83 3.60 -1.00
N GLN A 32 2.56 3.96 -1.15
CA GLN A 32 1.87 3.92 -2.44
C GLN A 32 2.43 4.96 -3.42
N ILE A 33 2.71 6.18 -2.98
CA ILE A 33 3.30 7.24 -3.80
C ILE A 33 4.65 6.77 -4.33
N THR A 34 5.52 6.25 -3.47
CA THR A 34 6.86 5.78 -3.85
C THR A 34 6.78 4.64 -4.88
N ALA A 35 5.86 3.68 -4.68
CA ALA A 35 5.64 2.60 -5.64
C ALA A 35 5.20 3.12 -7.01
N GLY A 36 4.24 4.05 -7.01
CA GLY A 36 3.70 4.67 -8.23
C GLY A 36 4.75 5.49 -8.99
N ASN A 37 5.52 6.31 -8.27
CA ASN A 37 6.58 7.12 -8.87
C ASN A 37 7.69 6.27 -9.48
N HIS A 38 8.12 5.20 -8.81
CA HIS A 38 9.06 4.25 -9.39
C HIS A 38 8.50 3.60 -10.68
N ALA A 39 7.24 3.16 -10.65
CA ALA A 39 6.59 2.58 -11.82
C ALA A 39 6.49 3.59 -12.98
N ASN A 40 6.15 4.85 -12.71
CA ASN A 40 6.08 5.92 -13.71
C ASN A 40 7.45 6.18 -14.36
N ILE A 41 8.53 6.26 -13.57
CA ILE A 41 9.90 6.44 -14.09
C ILE A 41 10.31 5.26 -14.98
N CYS A 42 9.88 4.05 -14.60
CA CYS A 42 10.18 2.82 -15.34
C CYS A 42 9.21 2.53 -16.51
N ARG A 43 8.29 3.43 -16.83
CA ARG A 43 7.35 3.32 -17.95
C ARG A 43 6.37 2.14 -17.88
N PHE A 44 6.01 1.71 -16.69
CA PHE A 44 4.89 0.81 -16.41
C PHE A 44 3.98 1.36 -15.31
N GLY A 45 3.94 2.68 -15.18
CA GLY A 45 3.06 3.37 -14.25
C GLY A 45 1.62 3.48 -14.75
N PHE A 46 0.83 4.27 -14.05
CA PHE A 46 -0.60 4.39 -14.30
C PHE A 46 -0.96 4.68 -15.77
N TYR A 47 -0.36 5.73 -16.36
CA TYR A 47 -0.71 6.13 -17.72
C TYR A 47 -0.20 5.15 -18.78
N ASP A 48 0.98 4.55 -18.57
CA ASP A 48 1.52 3.55 -19.49
C ASP A 48 0.63 2.29 -19.51
N MET A 49 0.22 1.82 -18.33
CA MET A 49 -0.67 0.67 -18.19
C MET A 49 -2.05 0.94 -18.77
N MET A 50 -2.65 2.09 -18.47
CA MET A 50 -3.96 2.47 -19.03
C MET A 50 -3.93 2.57 -20.55
N ALA A 51 -2.89 3.12 -21.15
CA ALA A 51 -2.70 3.16 -22.60
C ALA A 51 -2.63 1.77 -23.23
N ALA A 52 -2.17 0.77 -22.46
CA ALA A 52 -2.11 -0.64 -22.86
C ALA A 52 -3.40 -1.42 -22.52
N GLY A 53 -4.43 -0.77 -21.98
CA GLY A 53 -5.66 -1.44 -21.52
C GLY A 53 -5.48 -2.28 -20.25
N GLN A 54 -4.43 -2.01 -19.50
CA GLN A 54 -4.06 -2.74 -18.28
C GLN A 54 -4.05 -1.84 -17.05
N ALA A 55 -4.03 -2.44 -15.87
CA ALA A 55 -3.83 -1.75 -14.61
C ALA A 55 -3.10 -2.63 -13.58
N TRP A 56 -2.39 -1.98 -12.65
CA TRP A 56 -1.90 -2.62 -11.45
C TRP A 56 -2.94 -2.55 -10.34
N VAL A 57 -3.18 -3.68 -9.69
CA VAL A 57 -4.03 -3.77 -8.50
C VAL A 57 -3.19 -4.24 -7.33
N LEU A 58 -3.19 -3.50 -6.23
CA LEU A 58 -2.59 -3.93 -4.97
C LEU A 58 -3.47 -5.05 -4.40
N ASN A 59 -2.90 -6.24 -4.34
CA ASN A 59 -3.61 -7.43 -3.87
C ASN A 59 -3.36 -7.68 -2.38
N ARG A 60 -2.10 -7.52 -1.94
CA ARG A 60 -1.71 -7.75 -0.55
C ARG A 60 -0.60 -6.79 -0.15
N MET A 61 -0.62 -6.41 1.11
CA MET A 61 0.43 -5.62 1.73
C MET A 61 0.71 -6.14 3.14
N LYS A 62 1.99 -6.25 3.47
CA LYS A 62 2.47 -6.51 4.83
C LYS A 62 3.41 -5.38 5.21
N VAL A 63 3.16 -4.78 6.36
CA VAL A 63 3.99 -3.71 6.92
C VAL A 63 4.35 -4.08 8.35
N HIS A 64 5.64 -4.14 8.63
CA HIS A 64 6.16 -4.21 10.00
C HIS A 64 6.84 -2.89 10.34
N PHE A 65 6.53 -2.29 11.47
CA PHE A 65 7.09 -1.00 11.91
C PHE A 65 7.39 -1.01 13.41
N THR A 66 8.49 -0.38 13.77
CA THR A 66 9.02 -0.36 15.15
C THR A 66 8.84 0.98 15.83
N SER A 67 8.61 2.03 15.07
CA SER A 67 8.37 3.40 15.57
C SER A 67 7.62 4.22 14.52
N MET A 68 7.17 5.42 14.93
CA MET A 68 6.58 6.42 14.04
C MET A 68 7.25 7.76 14.28
N PRO A 69 7.92 8.36 13.27
CA PRO A 69 8.51 9.69 13.36
C PRO A 69 7.49 10.76 13.69
N GLY A 70 7.92 11.87 14.27
CA GLY A 70 7.08 13.02 14.60
C GLY A 70 6.84 13.96 13.42
N CYS A 71 5.90 14.92 13.57
CA CYS A 71 5.68 16.00 12.61
C CYS A 71 6.98 16.73 12.28
N ASN A 72 7.09 17.20 11.04
CA ASN A 72 8.24 17.92 10.47
C ASN A 72 9.53 17.07 10.37
N GLN A 73 9.48 15.78 10.66
CA GLN A 73 10.63 14.91 10.46
C GLN A 73 10.66 14.35 9.05
N GLU A 74 11.87 14.18 8.50
CA GLU A 74 12.08 13.58 7.16
C GLU A 74 11.94 12.05 7.26
N VAL A 75 11.26 11.48 6.27
CA VAL A 75 11.12 10.04 6.06
C VAL A 75 11.59 9.72 4.65
N GLN A 76 12.36 8.66 4.50
CA GLN A 76 12.78 8.15 3.21
C GLN A 76 12.17 6.77 2.97
N VAL A 77 11.55 6.58 1.81
CA VAL A 77 11.00 5.28 1.40
C VAL A 77 11.80 4.80 0.19
N THR A 78 12.52 3.70 0.36
CA THR A 78 13.27 3.05 -0.73
C THR A 78 12.55 1.79 -1.17
N THR A 79 12.26 1.68 -2.49
CA THR A 79 11.52 0.57 -3.10
C THR A 79 12.29 -0.12 -4.19
N TRP A 80 12.00 -1.39 -4.42
CA TRP A 80 12.47 -2.21 -5.55
C TRP A 80 11.49 -3.33 -5.87
N ILE A 81 11.58 -3.87 -7.06
CA ILE A 81 10.84 -5.08 -7.45
C ILE A 81 11.66 -6.28 -7.00
N HIS A 82 11.09 -7.10 -6.11
CA HIS A 82 11.77 -8.29 -5.58
C HIS A 82 11.60 -9.50 -6.50
N SER A 83 10.39 -9.69 -7.03
CA SER A 83 10.10 -10.76 -7.98
C SER A 83 8.95 -10.37 -8.92
N SER A 84 8.92 -10.96 -10.11
CA SER A 84 7.81 -10.83 -11.05
C SER A 84 7.73 -12.06 -11.95
N ASN A 85 6.51 -12.45 -12.31
CA ASN A 85 6.25 -13.45 -13.35
C ASN A 85 5.45 -12.85 -14.53
N GLY A 86 5.39 -11.52 -14.61
CA GLY A 86 4.64 -10.79 -15.63
C GLY A 86 3.14 -10.64 -15.35
N VAL A 87 2.56 -11.40 -14.44
CA VAL A 87 1.16 -11.26 -13.97
C VAL A 87 1.14 -10.75 -12.53
N ILE A 88 1.99 -11.30 -11.69
CA ILE A 88 2.14 -10.95 -10.28
C ILE A 88 3.53 -10.37 -10.06
N SER A 89 3.61 -9.22 -9.42
CA SER A 89 4.85 -8.57 -9.02
C SER A 89 4.89 -8.40 -7.50
N GLU A 90 6.00 -8.81 -6.89
CA GLU A 90 6.32 -8.52 -5.50
C GLU A 90 7.24 -7.30 -5.46
N ARG A 91 6.87 -6.34 -4.64
CA ARG A 91 7.65 -5.13 -4.41
C ARG A 91 7.93 -5.01 -2.92
N ASN A 92 9.20 -4.82 -2.59
CA ASN A 92 9.65 -4.61 -1.22
C ASN A 92 10.07 -3.15 -1.00
N MET A 93 9.98 -2.70 0.25
CA MET A 93 10.40 -1.36 0.65
C MET A 93 11.03 -1.36 2.03
N ILE A 94 11.94 -0.41 2.24
CA ILE A 94 12.48 -0.03 3.55
C ILE A 94 12.11 1.43 3.77
N VAL A 95 11.63 1.76 4.96
CA VAL A 95 11.28 3.12 5.37
C VAL A 95 12.21 3.55 6.49
N GLU A 96 12.89 4.68 6.29
CA GLU A 96 13.96 5.15 7.15
C GLU A 96 13.69 6.57 7.67
N HIS A 97 14.15 6.82 8.89
CA HIS A 97 14.24 8.15 9.49
C HIS A 97 15.64 8.33 10.06
N ASN A 98 16.33 9.40 9.72
CA ASN A 98 17.73 9.67 10.13
C ASN A 98 18.71 8.51 9.83
N GLY A 99 18.49 7.78 8.73
CA GLY A 99 19.33 6.64 8.31
C GLY A 99 19.06 5.34 9.07
N GLU A 100 18.05 5.31 9.95
CA GLU A 100 17.63 4.11 10.66
C GLU A 100 16.29 3.61 10.10
N ALA A 101 16.23 2.32 9.73
CA ALA A 101 15.01 1.70 9.24
C ALA A 101 14.00 1.53 10.39
N PHE A 102 12.82 2.10 10.27
CA PHE A 102 11.74 1.94 11.24
C PHE A 102 10.57 1.13 10.68
N ALA A 103 10.48 0.94 9.34
CA ALA A 103 9.48 0.06 8.77
C ALA A 103 10.02 -0.72 7.57
N GLN A 104 9.48 -1.91 7.38
CA GLN A 104 9.71 -2.80 6.24
C GLN A 104 8.39 -3.21 5.64
N VAL A 105 8.34 -3.31 4.31
CA VAL A 105 7.09 -3.49 3.57
C VAL A 105 7.27 -4.52 2.47
N SER A 106 6.33 -5.46 2.38
CA SER A 106 6.14 -6.35 1.23
C SER A 106 4.77 -6.09 0.61
N THR A 107 4.72 -5.89 -0.69
CA THR A 107 3.47 -5.68 -1.44
C THR A 107 3.38 -6.63 -2.62
N ILE A 108 2.18 -7.14 -2.88
CA ILE A 108 1.88 -8.00 -4.02
C ILE A 108 0.91 -7.27 -4.93
N TRP A 109 1.32 -7.09 -6.17
CA TRP A 109 0.55 -6.43 -7.22
C TRP A 109 0.18 -7.42 -8.30
N ALA A 110 -1.03 -7.32 -8.82
CA ALA A 110 -1.50 -8.07 -9.97
C ALA A 110 -1.69 -7.14 -11.17
N CYS A 111 -1.16 -7.56 -12.32
CA CYS A 111 -1.50 -6.96 -13.61
C CYS A 111 -2.84 -7.52 -14.06
N ILE A 112 -3.78 -6.65 -14.39
CA ILE A 112 -5.10 -7.03 -14.86
C ILE A 112 -5.45 -6.33 -16.17
N ASN A 113 -6.30 -6.96 -16.97
CA ASN A 113 -7.04 -6.29 -18.03
C ASN A 113 -8.01 -5.28 -17.41
N TYR A 114 -7.95 -4.01 -17.82
CA TYR A 114 -8.72 -2.95 -17.19
C TYR A 114 -10.23 -3.12 -17.37
N GLU A 115 -10.68 -3.55 -18.56
CA GLU A 115 -12.11 -3.74 -18.86
C GLU A 115 -12.66 -5.05 -18.28
N LYS A 116 -11.93 -6.16 -18.52
CA LYS A 116 -12.38 -7.52 -18.13
C LYS A 116 -12.20 -7.80 -16.65
N ARG A 117 -11.36 -7.04 -15.96
CA ARG A 117 -11.01 -7.21 -14.55
C ARG A 117 -10.41 -8.59 -14.24
N THR A 118 -9.74 -9.19 -15.21
CA THR A 118 -9.09 -10.50 -15.09
C THR A 118 -7.57 -10.34 -15.10
N PRO A 119 -6.84 -11.15 -14.32
CA PRO A 119 -5.38 -11.17 -14.39
C PRO A 119 -4.90 -11.46 -15.81
N GLU A 120 -3.89 -10.72 -16.27
CA GLU A 120 -3.24 -10.99 -17.55
C GLU A 120 -1.76 -10.63 -17.49
N HIS A 121 -1.01 -11.14 -18.46
CA HIS A 121 0.42 -10.85 -18.57
C HIS A 121 0.65 -9.40 -19.00
N ILE A 122 1.60 -8.72 -18.36
CA ILE A 122 1.97 -7.34 -18.68
C ILE A 122 2.44 -7.25 -20.13
N VAL A 123 1.93 -6.27 -20.87
CA VAL A 123 2.29 -6.05 -22.29
C VAL A 123 3.19 -4.85 -22.51
N VAL A 124 3.28 -3.93 -21.51
CA VAL A 124 4.28 -2.84 -21.58
C VAL A 124 5.67 -3.38 -21.31
N ASP A 125 6.70 -2.64 -21.73
CA ASP A 125 8.09 -3.01 -21.49
C ASP A 125 8.37 -3.09 -19.98
N TYR A 126 8.67 -4.30 -19.51
CA TYR A 126 8.96 -4.63 -18.12
C TYR A 126 10.24 -5.48 -18.05
N PRO A 127 11.42 -4.85 -18.14
CA PRO A 127 12.67 -5.57 -18.29
C PRO A 127 13.04 -6.40 -17.05
N ASP A 128 13.46 -7.64 -17.25
CA ASP A 128 13.86 -8.56 -16.17
C ASP A 128 14.98 -8.00 -15.28
N TYR A 129 15.86 -7.16 -15.81
CA TYR A 129 16.93 -6.57 -15.01
C TYR A 129 16.44 -5.67 -13.87
N LEU A 130 15.19 -5.18 -13.91
CA LEU A 130 14.59 -4.40 -12.82
C LEU A 130 14.36 -5.24 -11.55
N VAL A 131 14.27 -6.56 -11.70
CA VAL A 131 14.07 -7.47 -10.57
C VAL A 131 15.36 -7.60 -9.75
N LEU A 132 15.24 -7.35 -8.44
CA LEU A 132 16.31 -7.43 -7.44
C LEU A 132 16.04 -8.54 -6.43
N SER A 133 16.00 -9.78 -6.88
CA SER A 133 15.70 -10.96 -6.05
C SER A 133 16.69 -11.18 -4.89
N GLY A 134 17.94 -10.69 -5.04
CA GLY A 134 18.96 -10.76 -3.98
C GLY A 134 18.85 -9.69 -2.89
N LYS A 135 17.99 -8.66 -3.07
CA LYS A 135 17.76 -7.62 -2.05
C LYS A 135 16.53 -7.99 -1.21
N ASN A 136 16.77 -8.43 0.01
CA ASN A 136 15.73 -8.91 0.92
C ASN A 136 15.35 -7.87 1.97
N ILE A 137 14.22 -8.10 2.62
CA ILE A 137 13.77 -7.48 3.86
C ILE A 137 13.67 -8.58 4.93
N ASP A 138 13.63 -8.19 6.20
CA ASP A 138 13.64 -9.15 7.33
C ASP A 138 12.23 -9.58 7.77
N ILE A 139 11.21 -9.26 6.97
CA ILE A 139 9.83 -9.69 7.19
C ILE A 139 9.40 -10.72 6.15
N ALA A 140 8.43 -11.54 6.53
CA ALA A 140 7.84 -12.48 5.59
C ALA A 140 7.09 -11.73 4.46
N LYS A 141 7.07 -12.34 3.27
CA LYS A 141 6.26 -11.88 2.15
C LYS A 141 4.78 -11.73 2.54
N ALA A 142 4.12 -10.70 2.02
CA ALA A 142 2.69 -10.51 2.19
C ALA A 142 1.91 -11.75 1.75
N ALA A 143 1.14 -12.33 2.67
CA ALA A 143 0.39 -13.56 2.48
C ALA A 143 -1.12 -13.30 2.49
N ARG A 144 -1.90 -14.30 2.12
CA ARG A 144 -3.35 -14.22 2.21
C ARG A 144 -3.78 -14.25 3.67
N VAL A 145 -4.51 -13.24 4.10
CA VAL A 145 -5.15 -13.19 5.42
C VAL A 145 -6.34 -14.15 5.41
N ARG A 146 -6.43 -14.99 6.43
CA ARG A 146 -7.59 -15.87 6.64
C ARG A 146 -8.67 -15.08 7.36
N VAL A 147 -9.88 -15.10 6.80
CA VAL A 147 -11.05 -14.55 7.50
C VAL A 147 -11.45 -15.53 8.62
N PRO A 148 -11.67 -15.07 9.85
CA PRO A 148 -12.16 -15.91 10.94
C PRO A 148 -13.52 -16.52 10.59
N GLU A 149 -13.85 -17.67 11.19
CA GLU A 149 -15.16 -18.32 10.99
C GLU A 149 -16.31 -17.55 11.67
N THR A 150 -15.99 -16.82 12.73
CA THR A 150 -16.94 -15.96 13.47
C THR A 150 -16.35 -14.57 13.57
N THR A 151 -17.18 -13.57 13.28
CA THR A 151 -16.83 -12.15 13.36
C THR A 151 -17.91 -11.39 14.09
N GLU A 152 -17.55 -10.28 14.71
CA GLU A 152 -18.47 -9.34 15.32
C GLU A 152 -18.48 -8.03 14.51
N LEU A 153 -19.68 -7.51 14.21
CA LEU A 153 -19.84 -6.27 13.47
C LEU A 153 -19.43 -5.08 14.33
N LEU A 154 -18.36 -4.42 13.98
CA LEU A 154 -17.88 -3.19 14.62
C LEU A 154 -18.56 -1.94 14.07
N ARG A 155 -18.63 -1.83 12.74
CA ARG A 155 -19.12 -0.61 12.09
C ARG A 155 -19.72 -0.88 10.72
N LYS A 156 -20.75 -0.10 10.37
CA LYS A 156 -21.29 0.02 9.00
C LYS A 156 -20.80 1.33 8.39
N TYR A 157 -20.28 1.28 7.18
CA TYR A 157 -19.80 2.43 6.45
C TYR A 157 -20.44 2.51 5.07
N ARG A 158 -20.61 3.72 4.54
CA ARG A 158 -21.03 3.95 3.16
C ARG A 158 -19.94 4.74 2.45
N VAL A 159 -19.43 4.20 1.36
CA VAL A 159 -18.38 4.84 0.56
C VAL A 159 -18.82 6.22 0.10
N ALA A 160 -18.03 7.23 0.47
CA ALA A 160 -18.25 8.63 0.13
C ALA A 160 -17.41 9.06 -1.08
N PHE A 161 -17.66 10.25 -1.60
CA PHE A 161 -16.90 10.83 -2.71
C PHE A 161 -15.40 10.95 -2.38
N SER A 162 -15.06 11.35 -1.16
CA SER A 162 -13.67 11.52 -0.71
C SER A 162 -12.88 10.22 -0.52
N ASP A 163 -13.55 9.07 -0.65
CA ASP A 163 -12.89 7.77 -0.57
C ASP A 163 -12.41 7.28 -1.94
N ILE A 164 -12.89 7.92 -3.02
CA ILE A 164 -12.63 7.50 -4.40
C ILE A 164 -11.33 8.15 -4.90
N ASP A 165 -10.46 7.36 -5.48
CA ASP A 165 -9.22 7.79 -6.11
C ASP A 165 -9.40 8.15 -7.61
N ALA A 166 -8.30 8.50 -8.27
CA ALA A 166 -8.27 8.86 -9.68
C ALA A 166 -8.65 7.70 -10.63
N MET A 167 -8.68 6.45 -10.14
CA MET A 167 -9.11 5.27 -10.88
C MET A 167 -10.62 5.05 -10.82
N GLY A 168 -11.34 5.87 -10.05
CA GLY A 168 -12.79 5.70 -9.82
C GLY A 168 -13.14 4.61 -8.80
N HIS A 169 -12.17 4.12 -8.06
CA HIS A 169 -12.33 3.10 -7.02
C HIS A 169 -11.97 3.64 -5.65
N VAL A 170 -12.38 2.93 -4.61
CA VAL A 170 -11.97 3.26 -3.24
C VAL A 170 -10.45 3.16 -3.15
N ASN A 171 -9.81 4.25 -2.69
CA ASN A 171 -8.38 4.25 -2.43
C ASN A 171 -8.02 3.19 -1.37
N ASN A 172 -6.98 2.40 -1.62
CA ASN A 172 -6.55 1.32 -0.73
C ASN A 172 -6.32 1.76 0.72
N ILE A 173 -5.87 2.99 0.95
CA ILE A 173 -5.64 3.57 2.28
C ILE A 173 -6.94 3.67 3.08
N LYS A 174 -8.10 3.82 2.41
CA LYS A 174 -9.39 4.01 3.07
C LYS A 174 -9.84 2.78 3.85
N TYR A 175 -9.48 1.58 3.39
CA TYR A 175 -9.77 0.35 4.14
C TYR A 175 -9.09 0.38 5.51
N THR A 176 -7.81 0.71 5.56
CA THR A 176 -7.07 0.88 6.83
C THR A 176 -7.66 2.00 7.67
N GLN A 177 -8.02 3.14 7.06
CA GLN A 177 -8.65 4.25 7.78
C GLN A 177 -9.96 3.82 8.44
N TRP A 178 -10.83 3.11 7.73
CA TRP A 178 -12.11 2.64 8.27
C TRP A 178 -11.94 1.64 9.42
N ILE A 179 -10.91 0.79 9.36
CA ILE A 179 -10.56 -0.11 10.45
C ILE A 179 -10.14 0.71 11.68
N LEU A 180 -9.24 1.69 11.51
CA LEU A 180 -8.80 2.56 12.60
C LEU A 180 -9.95 3.37 13.20
N ASP A 181 -10.89 3.85 12.37
CA ASP A 181 -12.08 4.57 12.81
C ASP A 181 -13.10 3.68 13.54
N SER A 182 -12.93 2.37 13.50
CA SER A 182 -13.84 1.38 14.09
C SER A 182 -13.37 0.82 15.42
N ILE A 183 -12.11 1.07 15.80
CA ILE A 183 -11.54 0.70 17.09
C ILE A 183 -11.60 1.87 18.08
N PRO A 184 -11.51 1.62 19.40
CA PRO A 184 -11.48 2.69 20.40
C PRO A 184 -10.34 3.68 20.14
N TYR A 185 -10.62 4.97 20.32
CA TYR A 185 -9.67 6.07 20.06
C TYR A 185 -8.31 5.87 20.75
N GLU A 186 -8.34 5.49 22.04
CA GLU A 186 -7.11 5.26 22.82
C GLU A 186 -6.28 4.08 22.25
N MET A 187 -6.94 3.07 21.71
CA MET A 187 -6.26 1.96 21.05
C MET A 187 -5.62 2.43 19.73
N ALA A 188 -6.32 3.22 18.94
CA ALA A 188 -5.78 3.79 17.70
C ALA A 188 -4.57 4.70 17.95
N LEU A 189 -4.60 5.53 19.00
CA LEU A 189 -3.46 6.36 19.43
C LEU A 189 -2.25 5.54 19.89
N GLY A 190 -2.48 4.36 20.44
CA GLY A 190 -1.43 3.45 20.94
C GLY A 190 -0.66 2.74 19.82
N ILE A 191 -1.07 2.85 18.55
CA ILE A 191 -0.41 2.18 17.42
C ILE A 191 0.87 2.95 17.04
N THR A 192 1.96 2.64 17.72
CA THR A 192 3.29 3.23 17.47
C THR A 192 4.30 2.23 16.92
N ARG A 193 3.98 0.94 16.99
CA ARG A 193 4.74 -0.21 16.46
C ARG A 193 3.81 -1.39 16.25
N GLY A 194 4.14 -2.26 15.33
CA GLY A 194 3.35 -3.46 15.07
C GLY A 194 3.54 -4.02 13.68
N GLU A 195 2.63 -4.90 13.32
CA GLU A 195 2.54 -5.51 12.01
C GLU A 195 1.10 -5.37 11.49
N VAL A 196 0.97 -5.05 10.22
CA VAL A 196 -0.30 -4.99 9.51
C VAL A 196 -0.21 -5.88 8.29
N ASP A 197 -1.15 -6.81 8.17
CA ASP A 197 -1.39 -7.58 6.96
C ASP A 197 -2.70 -7.12 6.32
N ASP A 198 -2.63 -6.62 5.10
CA ASP A 198 -3.78 -6.20 4.31
C ASP A 198 -3.96 -7.11 3.10
N ASN A 199 -5.21 -7.47 2.79
CA ASN A 199 -5.54 -8.34 1.68
C ASN A 199 -6.80 -7.82 0.98
N ILE A 200 -6.59 -7.03 -0.07
CA ILE A 200 -7.65 -6.41 -0.84
C ILE A 200 -8.17 -7.42 -1.86
N GLN A 201 -9.39 -7.90 -1.65
CA GLN A 201 -10.01 -8.94 -2.47
C GLN A 201 -11.03 -8.39 -3.49
N ALA A 202 -11.55 -7.18 -3.25
CA ALA A 202 -12.55 -6.56 -4.11
C ALA A 202 -12.37 -5.04 -4.14
N GLU A 203 -12.62 -4.45 -5.29
CA GLU A 203 -12.69 -3.00 -5.44
C GLU A 203 -14.10 -2.51 -5.13
N LEU A 204 -14.19 -1.39 -4.45
CA LEU A 204 -15.44 -0.74 -4.10
C LEU A 204 -15.61 0.57 -4.86
N HIS A 205 -16.86 0.94 -5.11
CA HIS A 205 -17.26 2.17 -5.79
C HIS A 205 -18.10 3.05 -4.88
N GLN A 206 -18.28 4.31 -5.28
CA GLN A 206 -19.09 5.27 -4.55
C GLN A 206 -20.49 4.71 -4.23
N GLY A 207 -20.93 4.86 -2.99
CA GLY A 207 -22.23 4.42 -2.51
C GLY A 207 -22.29 2.95 -2.08
N ALA A 208 -21.23 2.17 -2.27
CA ALA A 208 -21.12 0.82 -1.73
C ALA A 208 -21.25 0.84 -0.19
N ARG A 209 -21.74 -0.27 0.37
CA ARG A 209 -21.81 -0.46 1.82
C ARG A 209 -20.69 -1.37 2.25
N VAL A 210 -20.03 -1.01 3.36
CA VAL A 210 -18.94 -1.76 3.96
C VAL A 210 -19.35 -2.16 5.36
N LEU A 211 -19.10 -3.42 5.70
CA LEU A 211 -19.22 -3.93 7.07
C LEU A 211 -17.80 -4.15 7.58
N ILE A 212 -17.49 -3.59 8.75
CA ILE A 212 -16.21 -3.78 9.43
C ILE A 212 -16.47 -4.71 10.59
N GLU A 213 -15.79 -5.84 10.58
CA GLU A 213 -15.94 -6.94 11.52
C GLU A 213 -14.58 -7.34 12.08
N HIS A 214 -14.55 -7.89 13.28
CA HIS A 214 -13.33 -8.38 13.92
C HIS A 214 -13.52 -9.78 14.49
#